data_e65710a404860a43b73a87dba71de924
#
_entry.id   e65710a404860a43b73a87dba71de924
#
_cell.length_a   1.000
_cell.length_b   1.000
_cell.length_c   1.000
_cell.angle_alpha   90.00
_cell.angle_beta   90.00
_cell.angle_gamma   90.00
#
_symmetry.space_group_name_H-M   'P 1'
#
loop_
_entity.id
_entity.type
_entity.pdbx_description
1 polymer ?
#
loop_
_entity_poly.entity_id
_entity_poly.type
_entity_poly.pdbx_seq_one_letter_code
_entity_poly.pdbx_strand_id
1 'polypeptide(L)'
;MEEQQNINQEPEVKQVKKKSLGMEIWEWTYSILLAVVIALLIKNFLFSTTIVKGESMLPTLQPNNMLVIDRLSQIRGIMPERGDVITVEAPEATSDEGIAQYSEVNGLFNKLIHSFTKVLYVKRVIGLPGDEIEIEGNELRINGELMKEDYINEPMRYNPYLIDKIKVPEGHVFVMGDNRNNSKDSRYFGVVPFEKIEGEAIFRFWPFNKFGGI
;
A
#
# COMPACT_ATOMS: atom_id res chain seq x y z
N MET A 1 -48.07 69.82 25.51
CA MET A 1 -48.27 68.59 26.31
C MET A 1 -47.77 67.44 25.47
N GLU A 2 -46.75 66.74 26.01
CA GLU A 2 -46.33 65.39 25.67
C GLU A 2 -46.00 65.14 24.17
N GLU A 3 -44.83 64.81 23.80
CA GLU A 3 -43.98 63.66 24.16
C GLU A 3 -42.60 63.88 23.60
N GLN A 4 -41.61 63.97 24.45
CA GLN A 4 -40.23 63.74 24.08
C GLN A 4 -39.65 62.77 25.12
N GLN A 5 -39.72 61.50 24.82
CA GLN A 5 -38.92 60.49 25.53
C GLN A 5 -38.44 59.43 24.56
N ASN A 6 -37.13 59.30 24.62
CA ASN A 6 -36.40 58.06 24.43
C ASN A 6 -35.94 57.69 23.00
N ILE A 7 -34.80 58.27 22.60
CA ILE A 7 -33.87 57.63 21.68
C ILE A 7 -32.46 57.87 22.22
N ASN A 8 -32.01 57.06 23.18
CA ASN A 8 -30.60 56.85 23.48
C ASN A 8 -30.41 55.46 24.09
N GLN A 9 -30.52 54.44 23.24
CA GLN A 9 -29.90 53.15 23.51
C GLN A 9 -28.63 53.09 22.68
N GLU A 10 -27.50 53.46 23.29
CA GLU A 10 -26.19 53.13 22.76
C GLU A 10 -26.07 51.62 22.67
N PRO A 11 -25.55 51.07 21.53
CA PRO A 11 -25.34 49.63 21.42
C PRO A 11 -24.28 49.22 22.44
N GLU A 12 -24.66 48.29 23.32
CA GLU A 12 -23.77 47.66 24.28
C GLU A 12 -22.59 47.03 23.53
N VAL A 13 -21.48 47.71 23.46
CA VAL A 13 -20.21 47.17 22.91
C VAL A 13 -19.74 46.10 23.90
N LYS A 14 -20.02 44.84 23.58
CA LYS A 14 -19.48 43.70 24.30
C LYS A 14 -17.96 43.81 24.31
N GLN A 15 -17.38 44.17 25.45
CA GLN A 15 -15.95 44.15 25.63
C GLN A 15 -15.43 42.73 25.45
N VAL A 16 -14.78 42.46 24.30
CA VAL A 16 -14.06 41.25 24.08
C VAL A 16 -12.88 41.21 25.06
N LYS A 17 -13.00 40.44 26.12
CA LYS A 17 -11.91 40.24 27.11
C LYS A 17 -10.68 39.76 26.34
N LYS A 18 -9.64 40.57 26.27
CA LYS A 18 -8.33 40.15 25.73
C LYS A 18 -7.85 38.96 26.54
N LYS A 19 -7.66 37.81 25.84
CA LYS A 19 -7.03 36.65 26.45
C LYS A 19 -5.62 36.98 26.90
N SER A 20 -5.16 36.40 28.00
CA SER A 20 -3.77 36.59 28.44
C SER A 20 -2.83 35.96 27.40
N LEU A 21 -1.69 36.57 27.13
CA LEU A 21 -0.66 36.11 26.21
C LEU A 21 -0.28 34.63 26.46
N GLY A 22 -0.24 34.21 27.73
CA GLY A 22 0.05 32.83 28.11
C GLY A 22 -1.06 31.84 27.67
N MET A 23 -2.33 32.27 27.68
CA MET A 23 -3.45 31.43 27.24
C MET A 23 -3.47 31.28 25.70
N GLU A 24 -3.11 32.35 24.98
CA GLU A 24 -2.95 32.28 23.51
C GLU A 24 -1.81 31.34 23.12
N ILE A 25 -0.63 31.47 23.77
CA ILE A 25 0.50 30.55 23.53
C ILE A 25 0.11 29.10 23.83
N TRP A 26 -0.61 28.86 24.91
CA TRP A 26 -1.08 27.51 25.26
C TRP A 26 -2.03 26.92 24.22
N GLU A 27 -3.00 27.70 23.75
CA GLU A 27 -3.95 27.28 22.70
C GLU A 27 -3.21 26.93 21.38
N TRP A 28 -2.25 27.75 20.96
CA TRP A 28 -1.43 27.47 19.78
C TRP A 28 -0.58 26.21 19.95
N THR A 29 0.08 26.05 21.09
CA THR A 29 0.93 24.88 21.38
C THR A 29 0.11 23.60 21.38
N TYR A 30 -1.05 23.61 22.03
CA TYR A 30 -1.95 22.47 22.04
C TYR A 30 -2.47 22.12 20.62
N SER A 31 -2.86 23.12 19.85
CA SER A 31 -3.35 22.92 18.49
C SER A 31 -2.27 22.33 17.57
N ILE A 32 -1.04 22.81 17.67
CA ILE A 32 0.10 22.28 16.93
C ILE A 32 0.39 20.83 17.35
N LEU A 33 0.43 20.56 18.67
CA LEU A 33 0.65 19.21 19.18
C LEU A 33 -0.43 18.25 18.71
N LEU A 34 -1.70 18.66 18.78
CA LEU A 34 -2.83 17.86 18.30
C LEU A 34 -2.71 17.59 16.79
N ALA A 35 -2.39 18.60 15.99
CA ALA A 35 -2.18 18.45 14.55
C ALA A 35 -1.05 17.48 14.23
N VAL A 36 0.07 17.55 14.96
CA VAL A 36 1.20 16.61 14.81
C VAL A 36 0.77 15.18 15.17
N VAL A 37 0.05 14.99 16.26
CA VAL A 37 -0.47 13.66 16.65
C VAL A 37 -1.39 13.10 15.58
N ILE A 38 -2.34 13.90 15.09
CA ILE A 38 -3.24 13.48 14.00
C ILE A 38 -2.47 13.14 12.73
N ALA A 39 -1.49 13.97 12.34
CA ALA A 39 -0.67 13.72 11.16
C ALA A 39 0.14 12.41 11.28
N LEU A 40 0.69 12.11 12.48
CA LEU A 40 1.39 10.86 12.76
C LEU A 40 0.44 9.65 12.72
N LEU A 41 -0.77 9.78 13.24
CA LEU A 41 -1.78 8.72 13.14
C LEU A 41 -2.16 8.47 11.69
N ILE A 42 -2.46 9.49 10.91
CA ILE A 42 -2.78 9.37 9.48
C ILE A 42 -1.62 8.70 8.75
N LYS A 43 -0.38 9.19 8.95
CA LYS A 43 0.81 8.60 8.32
C LYS A 43 0.98 7.12 8.66
N ASN A 44 0.78 6.71 9.91
CA ASN A 44 1.04 5.34 10.33
C ASN A 44 -0.09 4.37 9.98
N PHE A 45 -1.33 4.82 9.93
CA PHE A 45 -2.49 3.96 9.70
C PHE A 45 -2.95 3.94 8.25
N LEU A 46 -2.89 5.08 7.53
CA LEU A 46 -3.44 5.17 6.19
C LEU A 46 -2.37 5.02 5.10
N PHE A 47 -1.17 5.53 5.34
CA PHE A 47 -0.08 5.50 4.38
C PHE A 47 1.20 4.97 5.01
N SER A 48 1.93 4.21 4.24
CA SER A 48 3.28 3.75 4.57
C SER A 48 4.23 4.19 3.47
N THR A 49 5.51 4.25 3.78
CA THR A 49 6.54 4.52 2.79
C THR A 49 7.53 3.38 2.75
N THR A 50 7.93 2.96 1.54
CA THR A 50 8.92 1.91 1.37
C THR A 50 9.99 2.30 0.35
N ILE A 51 11.15 1.67 0.47
CA ILE A 51 12.27 1.85 -0.47
C ILE A 51 12.42 0.56 -1.25
N VAL A 52 12.38 0.65 -2.57
CA VAL A 52 12.64 -0.48 -3.47
C VAL A 52 14.12 -0.86 -3.37
N LYS A 53 14.42 -2.08 -2.95
CA LYS A 53 15.79 -2.59 -2.79
C LYS A 53 16.24 -3.46 -3.96
N GLY A 54 15.31 -4.24 -4.52
CA GLY A 54 15.59 -5.20 -5.58
C GLY A 54 15.30 -4.69 -6.98
N GLU A 55 15.63 -5.50 -7.96
CA GLU A 55 15.45 -5.23 -9.40
C GLU A 55 14.21 -5.92 -9.97
N SER A 56 13.43 -6.62 -9.16
CA SER A 56 12.33 -7.48 -9.63
C SER A 56 11.19 -6.72 -10.31
N MET A 57 11.12 -5.39 -10.15
CA MET A 57 10.11 -4.52 -10.76
C MET A 57 10.66 -3.64 -11.88
N LEU A 58 11.87 -3.92 -12.39
CA LEU A 58 12.37 -3.25 -13.59
C LEU A 58 11.50 -3.63 -14.81
N PRO A 59 11.25 -2.68 -15.70
CA PRO A 59 11.73 -1.29 -15.76
C PRO A 59 10.83 -0.31 -14.98
N THR A 60 9.66 -0.74 -14.47
CA THR A 60 8.66 0.11 -13.82
C THR A 60 9.21 0.80 -12.58
N LEU A 61 9.86 0.04 -11.70
CA LEU A 61 10.49 0.56 -10.48
C LEU A 61 11.98 0.18 -10.46
N GLN A 62 12.79 1.14 -10.05
CA GLN A 62 14.23 0.96 -9.92
C GLN A 62 14.65 0.87 -8.44
N PRO A 63 15.79 0.23 -8.14
CA PRO A 63 16.36 0.29 -6.80
C PRO A 63 16.48 1.74 -6.30
N ASN A 64 16.26 1.94 -5.01
CA ASN A 64 16.21 3.24 -4.34
C ASN A 64 15.04 4.16 -4.72
N ASN A 65 14.06 3.68 -5.51
CA ASN A 65 12.79 4.40 -5.61
C ASN A 65 12.09 4.38 -4.25
N MET A 66 11.55 5.54 -3.84
CA MET A 66 10.76 5.68 -2.63
C MET A 66 9.29 5.77 -3.00
N LEU A 67 8.48 4.91 -2.42
CA LEU A 67 7.07 4.74 -2.75
C LEU A 67 6.19 5.11 -1.58
N VAL A 68 5.03 5.66 -1.90
CA VAL A 68 3.89 5.77 -0.97
C VAL A 68 3.00 4.57 -1.18
N ILE A 69 2.71 3.88 -0.11
CA ILE A 69 1.84 2.70 -0.06
C ILE A 69 0.52 3.12 0.58
N ASP A 70 -0.57 2.94 -0.16
CA ASP A 70 -1.93 3.07 0.36
C ASP A 70 -2.33 1.79 1.09
N ARG A 71 -2.59 1.91 2.38
CA ARG A 71 -3.04 0.81 3.23
C ARG A 71 -4.55 0.83 3.45
N LEU A 72 -5.21 1.90 3.01
CA LEU A 72 -6.62 2.12 3.28
C LEU A 72 -7.49 1.07 2.59
N SER A 73 -7.15 0.72 1.34
CA SER A 73 -7.84 -0.31 0.57
C SER A 73 -7.79 -1.66 1.29
N GLN A 74 -6.60 -2.03 1.79
CA GLN A 74 -6.41 -3.26 2.57
C GLN A 74 -7.19 -3.25 3.89
N ILE A 75 -7.16 -2.13 4.64
CA ILE A 75 -7.91 -1.97 5.90
C ILE A 75 -9.43 -2.08 5.67
N ARG A 76 -9.92 -1.62 4.53
CA ARG A 76 -11.34 -1.72 4.13
C ARG A 76 -11.72 -3.08 3.56
N GLY A 77 -10.78 -4.00 3.40
CA GLY A 77 -11.01 -5.30 2.77
C GLY A 77 -11.28 -5.22 1.26
N ILE A 78 -10.80 -4.16 0.60
CA ILE A 78 -10.92 -3.98 -0.85
C ILE A 78 -9.80 -4.76 -1.51
N MET A 79 -10.15 -5.75 -2.34
CA MET A 79 -9.17 -6.51 -3.11
C MET A 79 -8.49 -5.61 -4.15
N PRO A 80 -7.19 -5.80 -4.39
CA PRO A 80 -6.49 -5.09 -5.46
C PRO A 80 -7.02 -5.52 -6.82
N GLU A 81 -6.86 -4.66 -7.81
CA GLU A 81 -7.20 -4.94 -9.20
C GLU A 81 -6.02 -5.58 -9.93
N ARG A 82 -6.31 -6.23 -11.06
CA ARG A 82 -5.26 -6.75 -11.94
C ARG A 82 -4.45 -5.60 -12.53
N GLY A 83 -3.13 -5.71 -12.41
CA GLY A 83 -2.19 -4.66 -12.83
C GLY A 83 -1.68 -3.78 -11.70
N ASP A 84 -2.35 -3.75 -10.55
CA ASP A 84 -1.89 -2.98 -9.39
C ASP A 84 -0.52 -3.44 -8.92
N VAL A 85 0.30 -2.48 -8.53
CA VAL A 85 1.58 -2.76 -7.89
C VAL A 85 1.38 -2.73 -6.39
N ILE A 86 1.56 -3.87 -5.74
CA ILE A 86 1.31 -4.04 -4.31
C ILE A 86 2.56 -4.40 -3.53
N THR A 87 2.53 -4.16 -2.24
CA THR A 87 3.52 -4.68 -1.29
C THR A 87 2.95 -5.87 -0.55
N VAL A 88 3.70 -6.96 -0.54
CA VAL A 88 3.31 -8.21 0.13
C VAL A 88 4.39 -8.63 1.12
N GLU A 89 3.99 -9.27 2.21
CA GLU A 89 4.93 -9.91 3.12
C GLU A 89 5.69 -11.03 2.39
N ALA A 90 7.01 -11.10 2.58
CA ALA A 90 7.83 -12.12 1.94
C ALA A 90 7.50 -13.50 2.52
N PRO A 91 7.03 -14.46 1.70
CA PRO A 91 6.73 -15.81 2.17
C PRO A 91 8.02 -16.61 2.43
N GLU A 92 7.93 -17.57 3.35
CA GLU A 92 9.05 -18.45 3.72
C GLU A 92 9.09 -19.73 2.87
N ALA A 93 7.92 -20.26 2.52
CA ALA A 93 7.77 -21.50 1.76
C ALA A 93 6.53 -21.48 0.87
N THR A 94 6.28 -22.61 0.19
CA THR A 94 5.08 -22.87 -0.61
C THR A 94 4.47 -24.19 -0.15
N SER A 95 3.14 -24.27 -0.03
CA SER A 95 2.42 -25.51 0.22
C SER A 95 2.37 -26.35 -1.05
N ASP A 96 2.00 -27.63 -0.91
CA ASP A 96 1.77 -28.54 -2.05
C ASP A 96 0.64 -28.06 -2.97
N GLU A 97 -0.28 -27.23 -2.44
CA GLU A 97 -1.39 -26.62 -3.18
C GLU A 97 -0.98 -25.31 -3.90
N GLY A 98 0.28 -24.91 -3.81
CA GLY A 98 0.77 -23.67 -4.41
C GLY A 98 0.36 -22.40 -3.64
N ILE A 99 0.12 -22.49 -2.32
CA ILE A 99 -0.19 -21.36 -1.46
C ILE A 99 1.07 -20.93 -0.70
N ALA A 100 1.36 -19.64 -0.72
CA ALA A 100 2.47 -19.05 0.02
C ALA A 100 2.32 -19.26 1.53
N GLN A 101 3.36 -19.73 2.18
CA GLN A 101 3.40 -20.01 3.61
C GLN A 101 4.18 -18.93 4.36
N TYR A 102 3.69 -18.61 5.55
CA TYR A 102 4.24 -17.57 6.43
C TYR A 102 4.39 -18.10 7.84
N SER A 103 5.41 -17.63 8.56
CA SER A 103 5.56 -17.95 9.98
C SER A 103 4.40 -17.43 10.80
N GLU A 104 3.90 -18.27 11.70
CA GLU A 104 2.94 -17.86 12.70
C GLU A 104 3.61 -17.01 13.78
N VAL A 105 3.14 -15.76 13.92
CA VAL A 105 3.63 -14.87 14.98
C VAL A 105 2.61 -14.81 16.10
N ASN A 106 2.91 -15.49 17.21
CA ASN A 106 2.02 -15.56 18.36
C ASN A 106 2.40 -14.51 19.44
N GLY A 107 1.36 -13.95 20.08
CA GLY A 107 1.51 -12.94 21.11
C GLY A 107 1.55 -11.50 20.59
N LEU A 108 0.92 -10.59 21.34
CA LEU A 108 0.78 -9.18 20.93
C LEU A 108 2.12 -8.48 20.72
N PHE A 109 3.10 -8.73 21.62
CA PHE A 109 4.41 -8.12 21.55
C PHE A 109 5.22 -8.61 20.34
N ASN A 110 5.18 -9.92 20.04
CA ASN A 110 5.84 -10.48 18.87
C ASN A 110 5.20 -10.00 17.57
N LYS A 111 3.87 -9.86 17.51
CA LYS A 111 3.16 -9.27 16.37
C LYS A 111 3.58 -7.82 16.13
N LEU A 112 3.77 -7.06 17.20
CA LEU A 112 4.24 -5.68 17.10
C LEU A 112 5.67 -5.64 16.54
N ILE A 113 6.60 -6.42 17.07
CA ILE A 113 7.98 -6.49 16.56
C ILE A 113 7.99 -6.94 15.10
N HIS A 114 7.26 -8.00 14.76
CA HIS A 114 7.16 -8.51 13.40
C HIS A 114 6.69 -7.44 12.41
N SER A 115 5.72 -6.62 12.80
CA SER A 115 5.25 -5.50 11.98
C SER A 115 6.35 -4.52 11.57
N PHE A 116 7.42 -4.38 12.37
CA PHE A 116 8.56 -3.51 12.06
C PHE A 116 9.71 -4.22 11.36
N THR A 117 9.80 -5.54 11.47
CA THR A 117 10.98 -6.33 11.02
C THR A 117 10.70 -7.16 9.76
N LYS A 118 9.44 -7.34 9.39
CA LYS A 118 9.06 -8.16 8.24
C LYS A 118 9.66 -7.62 6.93
N VAL A 119 10.05 -8.53 6.08
CA VAL A 119 10.53 -8.22 4.74
C VAL A 119 9.32 -8.07 3.81
N LEU A 120 9.29 -6.99 3.04
CA LEU A 120 8.24 -6.73 2.06
C LEU A 120 8.80 -6.87 0.64
N TYR A 121 8.03 -7.55 -0.22
CA TYR A 121 8.24 -7.59 -1.65
C TYR A 121 7.28 -6.62 -2.34
N VAL A 122 7.77 -5.96 -3.39
CA VAL A 122 6.92 -5.17 -4.30
C VAL A 122 6.69 -6.02 -5.54
N LYS A 123 5.44 -6.25 -5.92
CA LYS A 123 5.03 -7.10 -7.04
C LYS A 123 3.78 -6.54 -7.73
N ARG A 124 3.54 -6.97 -8.97
CA ARG A 124 2.31 -6.66 -9.69
C ARG A 124 1.29 -7.78 -9.55
N VAL A 125 0.03 -7.41 -9.35
CA VAL A 125 -1.10 -8.34 -9.34
C VAL A 125 -1.36 -8.82 -10.77
N ILE A 126 -1.28 -10.13 -10.96
CA ILE A 126 -1.49 -10.79 -12.25
C ILE A 126 -2.78 -11.58 -12.24
N GLY A 127 -3.02 -12.37 -11.19
CA GLY A 127 -4.22 -13.20 -11.05
C GLY A 127 -5.06 -12.77 -9.87
N LEU A 128 -6.37 -12.76 -10.08
CA LEU A 128 -7.41 -12.49 -9.09
C LEU A 128 -8.12 -13.78 -8.69
N PRO A 129 -8.88 -13.80 -7.57
CA PRO A 129 -9.65 -14.99 -7.18
C PRO A 129 -10.48 -15.56 -8.31
N GLY A 130 -10.39 -16.88 -8.51
CA GLY A 130 -11.08 -17.61 -9.58
C GLY A 130 -10.33 -17.72 -10.90
N ASP A 131 -9.29 -16.90 -11.13
CA ASP A 131 -8.48 -16.98 -12.35
C ASP A 131 -7.71 -18.29 -12.46
N GLU A 132 -7.60 -18.81 -13.66
CA GLU A 132 -6.68 -19.87 -14.05
C GLU A 132 -5.46 -19.24 -14.72
N ILE A 133 -4.30 -19.34 -14.08
CA ILE A 133 -3.03 -18.84 -14.58
C ILE A 133 -2.29 -19.98 -15.25
N GLU A 134 -1.84 -19.77 -16.48
CA GLU A 134 -1.05 -20.73 -17.24
C GLU A 134 0.17 -20.04 -17.84
N ILE A 135 1.34 -20.66 -17.69
CA ILE A 135 2.61 -20.20 -18.23
C ILE A 135 3.13 -21.26 -19.20
N GLU A 136 3.01 -20.99 -20.48
CA GLU A 136 3.46 -21.88 -21.53
C GLU A 136 4.67 -21.27 -22.25
N GLY A 137 5.84 -21.86 -22.02
CA GLY A 137 7.08 -21.33 -22.57
C GLY A 137 7.41 -19.93 -22.05
N ASN A 138 7.21 -18.92 -22.88
CA ASN A 138 7.41 -17.50 -22.53
C ASN A 138 6.12 -16.68 -22.49
N GLU A 139 4.96 -17.35 -22.64
CA GLU A 139 3.65 -16.71 -22.68
C GLU A 139 2.92 -16.87 -21.34
N LEU A 140 2.23 -15.82 -20.91
CA LEU A 140 1.32 -15.83 -19.77
C LEU A 140 -0.12 -15.82 -20.32
N ARG A 141 -0.91 -16.80 -19.88
CA ARG A 141 -2.34 -16.88 -20.17
C ARG A 141 -3.14 -16.76 -18.87
N ILE A 142 -4.26 -16.08 -18.95
CA ILE A 142 -5.23 -16.00 -17.86
C ILE A 142 -6.58 -16.42 -18.42
N ASN A 143 -7.17 -17.45 -17.83
CA ASN A 143 -8.43 -18.03 -18.30
C ASN A 143 -8.37 -18.44 -19.79
N GLY A 144 -7.21 -18.90 -20.25
CA GLY A 144 -6.95 -19.28 -21.64
C GLY A 144 -6.60 -18.12 -22.58
N GLU A 145 -6.74 -16.88 -22.18
CA GLU A 145 -6.42 -15.69 -23.00
C GLU A 145 -4.97 -15.25 -22.80
N LEU A 146 -4.28 -14.99 -23.92
CA LEU A 146 -2.90 -14.47 -23.89
C LEU A 146 -2.89 -13.05 -23.33
N MET A 147 -2.08 -12.83 -22.28
CA MET A 147 -1.93 -11.53 -21.68
C MET A 147 -0.96 -10.65 -22.46
N LYS A 148 -1.38 -9.40 -22.73
CA LYS A 148 -0.51 -8.36 -23.26
C LYS A 148 0.14 -7.63 -22.10
N GLU A 149 1.48 -7.65 -22.06
CA GLU A 149 2.25 -7.15 -20.92
C GLU A 149 3.26 -6.07 -21.36
N ASP A 150 2.76 -4.87 -21.60
CA ASP A 150 3.58 -3.74 -22.08
C ASP A 150 4.59 -3.20 -21.02
N TYR A 151 4.49 -3.67 -19.77
CA TYR A 151 5.32 -3.25 -18.64
C TYR A 151 6.55 -4.14 -18.39
N ILE A 152 6.67 -5.29 -19.05
CA ILE A 152 7.85 -6.16 -18.89
C ILE A 152 9.02 -5.67 -19.77
N ASN A 153 10.24 -5.90 -19.29
CA ASN A 153 11.45 -5.46 -19.99
C ASN A 153 11.86 -6.44 -21.11
N GLU A 154 11.65 -7.72 -20.89
CA GLU A 154 12.01 -8.80 -21.81
C GLU A 154 11.05 -9.97 -21.67
N PRO A 155 10.89 -10.80 -22.70
CA PRO A 155 10.10 -12.02 -22.61
C PRO A 155 10.56 -12.92 -21.47
N MET A 156 9.61 -13.56 -20.83
CA MET A 156 9.87 -14.52 -19.75
C MET A 156 10.61 -15.74 -20.30
N ARG A 157 11.61 -16.24 -19.59
CA ARG A 157 12.29 -17.50 -19.92
C ARG A 157 11.58 -18.65 -19.21
N TYR A 158 11.33 -19.73 -19.94
CA TYR A 158 10.76 -20.93 -19.35
C TYR A 158 11.69 -21.52 -18.28
N ASN A 159 11.09 -21.90 -17.16
CA ASN A 159 11.78 -22.61 -16.08
C ASN A 159 10.86 -23.72 -15.53
N PRO A 160 11.20 -25.00 -15.76
CA PRO A 160 10.34 -26.12 -15.36
C PRO A 160 10.23 -26.36 -13.85
N TYR A 161 10.99 -25.62 -13.05
CA TYR A 161 10.91 -25.69 -11.58
C TYR A 161 9.97 -24.65 -10.96
N LEU A 162 9.27 -23.89 -11.82
CA LEU A 162 8.30 -22.89 -11.38
C LEU A 162 6.88 -23.41 -11.55
N ILE A 163 5.96 -22.81 -10.82
CA ILE A 163 4.52 -23.03 -11.03
C ILE A 163 4.15 -22.51 -12.41
N ASP A 164 3.72 -23.40 -13.29
CA ASP A 164 3.32 -23.10 -14.66
C ASP A 164 1.80 -23.10 -14.85
N LYS A 165 1.05 -23.75 -13.93
CA LYS A 165 -0.41 -23.72 -13.93
C LYS A 165 -0.94 -23.70 -12.51
N ILE A 166 -1.85 -22.75 -12.23
CA ILE A 166 -2.52 -22.65 -10.93
C ILE A 166 -3.86 -21.93 -11.07
N LYS A 167 -4.86 -22.40 -10.32
CA LYS A 167 -6.11 -21.67 -10.10
C LYS A 167 -5.99 -20.84 -8.84
N VAL A 168 -6.24 -19.52 -8.93
CA VAL A 168 -6.17 -18.61 -7.79
C VAL A 168 -7.38 -18.86 -6.88
N PRO A 169 -7.17 -19.28 -5.61
CA PRO A 169 -8.27 -19.49 -4.67
C PRO A 169 -8.92 -18.18 -4.23
N GLU A 170 -10.12 -18.27 -3.65
CA GLU A 170 -10.76 -17.13 -2.99
C GLU A 170 -9.87 -16.53 -1.90
N GLY A 171 -9.87 -15.19 -1.80
CA GLY A 171 -9.06 -14.46 -0.82
C GLY A 171 -7.55 -14.44 -1.12
N HIS A 172 -7.12 -14.85 -2.31
CA HIS A 172 -5.71 -14.86 -2.72
C HIS A 172 -5.51 -14.09 -4.02
N VAL A 173 -4.26 -13.72 -4.27
CA VAL A 173 -3.80 -13.13 -5.53
C VAL A 173 -2.56 -13.86 -6.04
N PHE A 174 -2.38 -13.88 -7.37
CA PHE A 174 -1.15 -14.31 -8.01
C PHE A 174 -0.36 -13.07 -8.42
N VAL A 175 0.87 -12.95 -7.95
CA VAL A 175 1.69 -11.75 -8.17
C VAL A 175 2.98 -12.09 -8.89
N MET A 176 3.43 -11.22 -9.79
CA MET A 176 4.71 -11.36 -10.48
C MET A 176 5.49 -10.05 -10.45
N GLY A 177 6.81 -10.17 -10.56
CA GLY A 177 7.66 -9.00 -10.83
C GLY A 177 7.66 -8.66 -12.31
N ASP A 178 7.79 -7.38 -12.64
CA ASP A 178 7.89 -6.91 -14.03
C ASP A 178 9.19 -7.38 -14.69
N ASN A 179 10.26 -7.54 -13.91
CA ASN A 179 11.49 -8.20 -14.33
C ASN A 179 11.34 -9.73 -14.20
N ARG A 180 10.65 -10.33 -15.16
CA ARG A 180 10.24 -11.74 -15.17
C ARG A 180 11.38 -12.71 -14.91
N ASN A 181 12.55 -12.42 -15.41
CA ASN A 181 13.72 -13.30 -15.33
C ASN A 181 14.57 -13.09 -14.09
N ASN A 182 14.27 -12.04 -13.30
CA ASN A 182 14.96 -11.72 -12.05
C ASN A 182 13.95 -11.35 -10.93
N SER A 183 12.95 -12.22 -10.74
CA SER A 183 11.94 -12.03 -9.69
C SER A 183 11.62 -13.32 -8.97
N LYS A 184 11.72 -13.31 -7.64
CA LYS A 184 11.12 -14.31 -6.77
C LYS A 184 9.70 -13.86 -6.47
N ASP A 185 8.70 -14.55 -7.06
CA ASP A 185 7.29 -14.18 -7.03
C ASP A 185 6.38 -15.43 -6.97
N SER A 186 5.09 -15.28 -7.24
CA SER A 186 4.12 -16.39 -7.12
C SER A 186 4.45 -17.62 -7.96
N ARG A 187 5.27 -17.50 -8.97
CA ARG A 187 5.80 -18.67 -9.69
C ARG A 187 6.66 -19.57 -8.81
N TYR A 188 7.32 -18.97 -7.78
CA TYR A 188 8.18 -19.68 -6.83
C TYR A 188 7.45 -20.06 -5.55
N PHE A 189 6.64 -19.13 -5.00
CA PHE A 189 6.06 -19.29 -3.66
C PHE A 189 4.54 -19.44 -3.66
N GLY A 190 3.91 -19.47 -4.84
CA GLY A 190 2.47 -19.65 -4.97
C GLY A 190 1.66 -18.38 -4.74
N VAL A 191 0.33 -18.56 -4.61
CA VAL A 191 -0.61 -17.47 -4.39
C VAL A 191 -0.49 -16.86 -3.01
N VAL A 192 -0.69 -15.55 -2.92
CA VAL A 192 -0.54 -14.75 -1.70
C VAL A 192 -1.91 -14.48 -1.10
N PRO A 193 -2.15 -14.80 0.19
CA PRO A 193 -3.37 -14.42 0.88
C PRO A 193 -3.54 -12.91 0.95
N PHE A 194 -4.76 -12.42 0.81
CA PHE A 194 -5.09 -11.00 0.88
C PHE A 194 -4.59 -10.35 2.19
N GLU A 195 -4.69 -11.05 3.31
CA GLU A 195 -4.23 -10.56 4.62
C GLU A 195 -2.71 -10.31 4.71
N LYS A 196 -1.93 -10.82 3.74
CA LYS A 196 -0.48 -10.64 3.62
C LYS A 196 -0.09 -9.50 2.68
N ILE A 197 -1.08 -8.82 2.12
CA ILE A 197 -0.90 -7.58 1.37
C ILE A 197 -0.80 -6.44 2.38
N GLU A 198 0.25 -5.62 2.29
CA GLU A 198 0.39 -4.42 3.13
C GLU A 198 -0.38 -3.23 2.57
N GLY A 199 -0.46 -3.15 1.25
CA GLY A 199 -1.14 -2.07 0.53
C GLY A 199 -0.64 -1.93 -0.90
N GLU A 200 -1.20 -0.96 -1.59
CA GLU A 200 -0.93 -0.63 -2.99
C GLU A 200 0.11 0.48 -3.09
N ALA A 201 1.08 0.32 -3.99
CA ALA A 201 2.08 1.34 -4.30
C ALA A 201 1.47 2.35 -5.29
N ILE A 202 0.91 3.43 -4.77
CA ILE A 202 0.15 4.41 -5.57
C ILE A 202 1.01 5.51 -6.16
N PHE A 203 2.16 5.79 -5.53
CA PHE A 203 2.93 6.96 -5.87
C PHE A 203 4.42 6.79 -5.60
N ARG A 204 5.26 7.23 -6.58
CA ARG A 204 6.71 7.32 -6.41
C ARG A 204 7.10 8.77 -6.17
N PHE A 205 7.64 9.09 -4.99
CA PHE A 205 8.03 10.45 -4.63
C PHE A 205 9.54 10.71 -4.75
N TRP A 206 10.36 9.66 -4.92
CA TRP A 206 11.79 9.77 -5.18
C TRP A 206 12.23 8.71 -6.19
N PRO A 207 13.16 9.02 -7.12
CA PRO A 207 13.79 10.32 -7.34
C PRO A 207 12.84 11.34 -7.99
N PHE A 208 13.07 12.63 -7.76
CA PHE A 208 12.18 13.71 -8.21
C PHE A 208 11.98 13.78 -9.72
N ASN A 209 12.97 13.35 -10.52
CA ASN A 209 12.85 13.29 -11.98
C ASN A 209 11.90 12.16 -12.47
N LYS A 210 11.45 11.29 -11.56
CA LYS A 210 10.46 10.22 -11.82
C LYS A 210 9.26 10.31 -10.88
N PHE A 211 9.01 11.48 -10.32
CA PHE A 211 7.87 11.75 -9.45
C PHE A 211 6.56 11.53 -10.19
N GLY A 212 5.63 10.73 -9.61
CA GLY A 212 4.34 10.44 -10.23
C GLY A 212 3.69 9.16 -9.73
N GLY A 213 2.52 8.85 -10.29
CA GLY A 213 1.80 7.58 -10.08
C GLY A 213 2.58 6.38 -10.64
N ILE A 214 2.20 5.19 -10.21
CA ILE A 214 2.81 3.91 -10.60
C ILE A 214 1.86 3.14 -11.49
#